data_96467f2acca1e3d028f6b52989acd2da
#
_entry.id   96467f2acca1e3d028f6b52989acd2da
#
_cell.length_a   1.000
_cell.length_b   1.000
_cell.length_c   1.000
_cell.angle_alpha   90.00
_cell.angle_beta   90.00
_cell.angle_gamma   90.00
#
_symmetry.space_group_name_H-M   'P 1'
#
loop_
_entity.id
_entity.type
_entity.pdbx_description
1 polymer ?
#
loop_
_entity_poly.entity_id
_entity_poly.type
_entity_poly.pdbx_seq_one_letter_code
_entity_poly.pdbx_strand_id
1 'polypeptide(L)'
;GEDLTRHDKWLCMMYPRLKLLQKLLVDDGVIFVSLDFHEQPFMRLIMDEIFGASNYVSEIACVNKPSGRSDDKYIATAHESIIVYRKSPLLTLGGFEPEEKITKRYNKRDTDGRLYREEDLRKRGTHDERTDRPNLFYPFFFNQETGELIVGGNDEKTPDGFIRIEPMKSKDVQGTWRWGQDTANAQKTYIHPRYMPNKQQWSLFEWEYLDERGAAKPTTLWDFK
;
A
#
# COMPACT_ATOMS: atom_id res chain seq x y z
N GLY A 1 13.79 -41.88 1.38
CA GLY A 1 13.86 -42.13 2.84
C GLY A 1 14.86 -41.25 3.61
N GLU A 2 16.01 -40.90 3.01
CA GLU A 2 17.06 -40.13 3.69
C GLU A 2 16.67 -38.63 3.87
N ASP A 3 15.88 -38.11 3.00
CA ASP A 3 15.51 -36.70 2.98
C ASP A 3 14.58 -36.32 4.16
N LEU A 4 13.55 -37.11 4.43
CA LEU A 4 12.64 -36.87 5.55
C LEU A 4 13.35 -36.94 6.92
N THR A 5 14.27 -37.89 7.10
CA THR A 5 15.03 -38.01 8.38
C THR A 5 15.97 -36.84 8.64
N ARG A 6 16.43 -36.16 7.58
CA ARG A 6 17.27 -34.96 7.70
C ARG A 6 16.45 -33.77 8.19
N HIS A 7 15.28 -33.56 7.61
CA HIS A 7 14.36 -32.49 8.04
C HIS A 7 13.89 -32.72 9.48
N ASP A 8 13.53 -33.94 9.85
CA ASP A 8 13.11 -34.27 11.22
C ASP A 8 14.18 -33.93 12.26
N LYS A 9 15.44 -34.28 12.01
CA LYS A 9 16.57 -33.96 12.91
C LYS A 9 16.78 -32.46 13.03
N TRP A 10 16.68 -31.74 11.92
CA TRP A 10 16.82 -30.29 11.90
C TRP A 10 15.67 -29.61 12.67
N LEU A 11 14.45 -30.06 12.48
CA LEU A 11 13.27 -29.58 13.19
C LEU A 11 13.36 -29.83 14.71
N CYS A 12 13.74 -31.06 15.12
CA CYS A 12 13.97 -31.39 16.54
C CYS A 12 15.01 -30.50 17.19
N MET A 13 16.04 -30.09 16.44
CA MET A 13 17.08 -29.18 16.93
C MET A 13 16.54 -27.73 17.01
N MET A 14 15.75 -27.26 16.04
CA MET A 14 15.26 -25.90 15.95
C MET A 14 14.12 -25.59 16.91
N TYR A 15 13.21 -26.52 17.12
CA TYR A 15 12.01 -26.34 17.92
C TYR A 15 12.29 -25.80 19.34
N PRO A 16 13.15 -26.42 20.19
CA PRO A 16 13.45 -25.87 21.50
C PRO A 16 14.15 -24.51 21.46
N ARG A 17 14.96 -24.25 20.42
CA ARG A 17 15.61 -22.94 20.23
C ARG A 17 14.60 -21.85 19.92
N LEU A 18 13.65 -22.11 19.02
CA LEU A 18 12.59 -21.17 18.68
C LEU A 18 11.69 -20.87 19.87
N LYS A 19 11.38 -21.86 20.72
CA LYS A 19 10.65 -21.63 21.97
C LYS A 19 11.40 -20.73 22.94
N LEU A 20 12.73 -20.89 23.04
CA LEU A 20 13.55 -20.00 23.84
C LEU A 20 13.60 -18.59 23.27
N LEU A 21 13.78 -18.45 21.96
CA LEU A 21 13.78 -17.17 21.28
C LEU A 21 12.43 -16.43 21.45
N GLN A 22 11.32 -17.16 21.37
CA GLN A 22 9.99 -16.57 21.63
C GLN A 22 9.89 -15.99 23.05
N LYS A 23 10.45 -16.70 24.07
CA LYS A 23 10.43 -16.22 25.45
C LYS A 23 11.34 -15.02 25.68
N LEU A 24 12.44 -14.91 24.93
CA LEU A 24 13.40 -13.80 25.02
C LEU A 24 12.87 -12.51 24.34
N LEU A 25 11.94 -12.63 23.41
CA LEU A 25 11.34 -11.46 22.78
C LEU A 25 10.48 -10.67 23.77
N VAL A 26 10.56 -9.36 23.72
CA VAL A 26 9.61 -8.44 24.37
C VAL A 26 8.24 -8.53 23.70
N ASP A 27 7.19 -8.04 24.35
CA ASP A 27 5.81 -8.23 23.87
C ASP A 27 5.54 -7.57 22.51
N ASP A 28 6.21 -6.47 22.18
CA ASP A 28 6.18 -5.80 20.89
C ASP A 28 7.30 -6.28 19.93
N GLY A 29 8.01 -7.35 20.30
CA GLY A 29 9.13 -7.89 19.56
C GLY A 29 8.74 -8.61 18.27
N VAL A 30 9.72 -8.72 17.37
CA VAL A 30 9.62 -9.39 16.08
C VAL A 30 10.83 -10.29 15.85
N ILE A 31 10.64 -11.43 15.19
CA ILE A 31 11.69 -12.35 14.78
C ILE A 31 11.73 -12.50 13.27
N PHE A 32 12.94 -12.46 12.71
CA PHE A 32 13.24 -12.72 11.31
C PHE A 32 14.06 -14.00 11.23
N VAL A 33 13.61 -14.96 10.43
CA VAL A 33 14.29 -16.24 10.25
C VAL A 33 14.60 -16.41 8.76
N SER A 34 15.89 -16.32 8.42
CA SER A 34 16.38 -16.53 7.06
C SER A 34 16.54 -18.02 6.78
N LEU A 35 16.06 -18.49 5.65
CA LEU A 35 15.97 -19.90 5.28
C LEU A 35 16.15 -20.07 3.77
N ASP A 36 16.70 -21.21 3.39
CA ASP A 36 16.62 -21.70 2.04
C ASP A 36 15.24 -22.31 1.74
N PHE A 37 14.99 -22.60 0.48
CA PHE A 37 13.70 -23.14 0.04
C PHE A 37 13.41 -24.58 0.53
N HIS A 38 14.44 -25.31 1.00
CA HIS A 38 14.26 -26.67 1.49
C HIS A 38 13.60 -26.70 2.87
N GLU A 39 14.02 -25.81 3.76
CA GLU A 39 13.57 -25.77 5.15
C GLU A 39 12.42 -24.78 5.40
N GLN A 40 12.18 -23.87 4.47
CA GLN A 40 11.16 -22.82 4.60
C GLN A 40 9.73 -23.35 4.88
N PRO A 41 9.22 -24.38 4.17
CA PRO A 41 7.86 -24.91 4.43
C PRO A 41 7.71 -25.50 5.83
N PHE A 42 8.73 -26.21 6.29
CA PHE A 42 8.72 -26.85 7.61
C PHE A 42 8.85 -25.81 8.74
N MET A 43 9.72 -24.83 8.56
CA MET A 43 9.87 -23.73 9.51
C MET A 43 8.56 -22.96 9.68
N ARG A 44 7.81 -22.72 8.59
CA ARG A 44 6.52 -22.04 8.65
C ARG A 44 5.55 -22.76 9.60
N LEU A 45 5.45 -24.08 9.49
CA LEU A 45 4.55 -24.88 10.33
C LEU A 45 4.94 -24.83 11.82
N ILE A 46 6.23 -24.93 12.11
CA ILE A 46 6.74 -24.82 13.48
C ILE A 46 6.53 -23.43 14.07
N MET A 47 6.76 -22.40 13.28
CA MET A 47 6.56 -21.03 13.74
C MET A 47 5.07 -20.73 13.99
N ASP A 48 4.17 -21.28 13.18
CA ASP A 48 2.73 -21.20 13.41
C ASP A 48 2.32 -21.88 14.73
N GLU A 49 2.95 -23.00 15.08
CA GLU A 49 2.70 -23.70 16.37
C GLU A 49 3.25 -22.89 17.56
N ILE A 50 4.48 -22.36 17.46
CA ILE A 50 5.16 -21.71 18.58
C ILE A 50 4.65 -20.28 18.80
N PHE A 51 4.52 -19.48 17.73
CA PHE A 51 4.14 -18.08 17.81
C PHE A 51 2.63 -17.85 17.61
N GLY A 52 1.92 -18.83 17.03
CA GLY A 52 0.56 -18.72 16.59
C GLY A 52 0.45 -18.19 15.17
N ALA A 53 -0.39 -18.81 14.32
CA ALA A 53 -0.58 -18.44 12.92
C ALA A 53 -1.05 -16.98 12.75
N SER A 54 -1.80 -16.42 13.70
CA SER A 54 -2.24 -15.01 13.71
C SER A 54 -1.10 -14.00 13.93
N ASN A 55 0.05 -14.46 14.39
CA ASN A 55 1.24 -13.64 14.60
C ASN A 55 2.23 -13.69 13.43
N TYR A 56 1.89 -14.40 12.37
CA TYR A 56 2.61 -14.29 11.11
C TYR A 56 2.47 -12.88 10.52
N VAL A 57 3.60 -12.27 10.20
CA VAL A 57 3.64 -10.92 9.62
C VAL A 57 3.79 -10.99 8.11
N SER A 58 4.83 -11.68 7.64
CA SER A 58 5.14 -11.72 6.20
C SER A 58 6.23 -12.74 5.89
N GLU A 59 6.36 -13.07 4.61
CA GLU A 59 7.54 -13.67 4.01
C GLU A 59 8.20 -12.65 3.08
N ILE A 60 9.52 -12.53 3.17
CA ILE A 60 10.33 -11.61 2.40
C ILE A 60 11.24 -12.42 1.48
N ALA A 61 11.20 -12.13 0.19
CA ALA A 61 12.16 -12.64 -0.78
C ALA A 61 13.41 -11.76 -0.75
N CYS A 62 14.53 -12.32 -0.30
CA CYS A 62 15.83 -11.65 -0.24
C CYS A 62 16.64 -12.06 -1.48
N VAL A 63 16.81 -11.16 -2.43
CA VAL A 63 17.48 -11.45 -3.72
C VAL A 63 18.98 -11.49 -3.51
N ASN A 64 19.58 -12.69 -3.60
CA ASN A 64 21.01 -12.92 -3.42
C ASN A 64 21.76 -12.94 -4.77
N LYS A 65 21.13 -13.50 -5.78
CA LYS A 65 21.72 -13.67 -7.10
C LYS A 65 20.67 -13.45 -8.21
N PRO A 66 20.48 -12.20 -8.66
CA PRO A 66 19.43 -11.86 -9.64
C PRO A 66 19.47 -12.69 -10.93
N SER A 67 20.66 -13.15 -11.34
CA SER A 67 20.84 -14.05 -12.51
C SER A 67 20.46 -15.50 -12.24
N GLY A 68 20.11 -15.86 -10.99
CA GLY A 68 19.88 -17.22 -10.53
C GLY A 68 21.16 -18.05 -10.33
N ARG A 69 21.01 -19.17 -9.64
CA ARG A 69 22.10 -20.15 -9.43
C ARG A 69 22.27 -21.01 -10.68
N SER A 70 23.50 -21.23 -11.12
CA SER A 70 23.80 -21.97 -12.37
C SER A 70 23.70 -23.49 -12.23
N ASP A 71 23.64 -24.00 -11.00
CA ASP A 71 23.55 -25.42 -10.65
C ASP A 71 22.13 -25.96 -10.56
N ASP A 72 21.11 -25.06 -10.62
CA ASP A 72 19.71 -25.46 -10.63
C ASP A 72 19.32 -26.07 -11.99
N LYS A 73 18.67 -27.24 -11.95
CA LYS A 73 18.36 -28.01 -13.16
C LYS A 73 17.27 -27.40 -14.04
N TYR A 74 16.26 -26.76 -13.46
CA TYR A 74 15.07 -26.30 -14.17
C TYR A 74 14.84 -24.80 -14.08
N ILE A 75 14.73 -24.28 -12.86
CA ILE A 75 14.46 -22.86 -12.59
C ILE A 75 15.53 -22.36 -11.64
N ALA A 76 16.29 -21.36 -12.09
CA ALA A 76 17.39 -20.81 -11.33
C ALA A 76 16.91 -20.03 -10.10
N THR A 77 17.35 -20.44 -8.90
CA THR A 77 17.03 -19.79 -7.64
C THR A 77 17.75 -18.46 -7.54
N ALA A 78 17.00 -17.37 -7.37
CA ALA A 78 17.51 -16.01 -7.31
C ALA A 78 17.47 -15.40 -5.92
N HIS A 79 16.72 -15.98 -4.99
CA HIS A 79 16.47 -15.43 -3.65
C HIS A 79 16.45 -16.51 -2.57
N GLU A 80 16.54 -16.06 -1.34
CA GLU A 80 16.22 -16.83 -0.13
C GLU A 80 15.01 -16.22 0.56
N SER A 81 14.33 -17.01 1.41
CA SER A 81 13.16 -16.55 2.14
C SER A 81 13.52 -16.09 3.55
N ILE A 82 12.90 -15.01 4.00
CA ILE A 82 12.93 -14.59 5.40
C ILE A 82 11.50 -14.62 5.91
N ILE A 83 11.21 -15.51 6.88
CA ILE A 83 9.90 -15.59 7.52
C ILE A 83 9.89 -14.64 8.73
N VAL A 84 8.81 -13.87 8.86
CA VAL A 84 8.69 -12.84 9.91
C VAL A 84 7.48 -13.14 10.78
N TYR A 85 7.73 -13.25 12.10
CA TYR A 85 6.68 -13.38 13.12
C TYR A 85 6.83 -12.32 14.19
N ARG A 86 5.70 -11.81 14.67
CA ARG A 86 5.64 -10.94 15.84
C ARG A 86 5.42 -11.75 17.11
N LYS A 87 5.84 -11.22 18.26
CA LYS A 87 5.54 -11.81 19.56
C LYS A 87 4.06 -11.71 19.92
N SER A 88 3.47 -10.54 19.66
CA SER A 88 2.07 -10.23 19.98
C SER A 88 1.50 -9.18 19.02
N PRO A 89 0.21 -8.86 19.10
CA PRO A 89 -0.42 -7.76 18.33
C PRO A 89 0.12 -6.35 18.66
N LEU A 90 0.94 -6.21 19.69
CA LEU A 90 1.52 -4.91 20.09
C LEU A 90 2.66 -4.44 19.18
N LEU A 91 3.12 -5.28 18.23
CA LEU A 91 4.17 -4.91 17.30
C LEU A 91 3.81 -3.62 16.55
N THR A 92 4.69 -2.64 16.65
CA THR A 92 4.70 -1.45 15.83
C THR A 92 5.98 -1.42 15.03
N LEU A 93 5.87 -1.52 13.70
CA LEU A 93 7.03 -1.36 12.83
C LEU A 93 7.15 0.12 12.44
N GLY A 94 8.33 0.69 12.69
CA GLY A 94 8.72 1.94 12.07
C GLY A 94 8.74 1.79 10.54
N GLY A 95 8.75 2.90 9.83
CA GLY A 95 8.94 2.88 8.38
C GLY A 95 10.31 3.43 8.01
N PHE A 96 10.57 3.44 6.72
CA PHE A 96 11.73 4.10 6.14
C PHE A 96 11.40 5.53 5.75
N GLU A 97 12.39 6.41 5.78
CA GLU A 97 12.29 7.69 5.10
C GLU A 97 11.89 7.46 3.63
N PRO A 98 10.97 8.25 3.10
CA PRO A 98 10.59 8.11 1.70
C PRO A 98 11.81 8.31 0.78
N GLU A 99 11.95 7.45 -0.22
CA GLU A 99 13.02 7.61 -1.21
C GLU A 99 12.98 9.00 -1.86
N GLU A 100 14.15 9.52 -2.20
CA GLU A 100 14.30 10.84 -2.84
C GLU A 100 13.47 10.95 -4.13
N LYS A 101 13.33 9.85 -4.89
CA LYS A 101 12.47 9.78 -6.07
C LYS A 101 11.00 10.07 -5.76
N ILE A 102 10.54 9.71 -4.57
CA ILE A 102 9.18 9.95 -4.12
C ILE A 102 9.04 11.39 -3.63
N THR A 103 9.98 11.87 -2.80
CA THR A 103 9.94 13.22 -2.25
C THR A 103 10.05 14.29 -3.34
N LYS A 104 10.79 14.04 -4.41
CA LYS A 104 10.86 14.91 -5.60
C LYS A 104 9.52 15.14 -6.31
N ARG A 105 8.53 14.29 -6.09
CA ARG A 105 7.18 14.49 -6.65
C ARG A 105 6.40 15.59 -5.91
N TYR A 106 6.81 15.93 -4.68
CA TYR A 106 6.22 16.99 -3.87
C TYR A 106 6.94 18.32 -4.20
N ASN A 107 6.63 18.84 -5.38
CA ASN A 107 7.33 19.98 -5.98
C ASN A 107 6.53 21.28 -5.98
N LYS A 108 5.35 21.28 -5.37
CA LYS A 108 4.49 22.44 -5.22
C LYS A 108 4.49 22.91 -3.77
N ARG A 109 4.16 24.18 -3.57
CA ARG A 109 4.00 24.79 -2.25
C ARG A 109 2.64 25.47 -2.18
N ASP A 110 1.98 25.30 -1.04
CA ASP A 110 0.79 26.08 -0.72
C ASP A 110 1.13 27.47 -0.18
N THR A 111 0.12 28.21 0.26
CA THR A 111 0.26 29.55 0.83
C THR A 111 1.10 29.59 2.11
N ASP A 112 1.13 28.50 2.86
CA ASP A 112 1.88 28.37 4.12
C ASP A 112 3.29 27.81 3.90
N GLY A 113 3.65 27.53 2.63
CA GLY A 113 4.95 27.02 2.21
C GLY A 113 5.10 25.50 2.34
N ARG A 114 4.05 24.75 2.71
CA ARG A 114 4.06 23.30 2.82
C ARG A 114 4.22 22.66 1.44
N LEU A 115 5.06 21.64 1.38
CA LEU A 115 5.27 20.90 0.14
C LEU A 115 4.12 19.89 -0.09
N TYR A 116 3.55 19.95 -1.30
CA TYR A 116 2.52 19.01 -1.72
C TYR A 116 2.72 18.53 -3.16
N ARG A 117 2.06 17.45 -3.52
CA ARG A 117 1.86 17.00 -4.89
C ARG A 117 0.39 16.96 -5.22
N GLU A 118 0.06 17.17 -6.50
CA GLU A 118 -1.30 17.01 -7.00
C GLU A 118 -1.50 15.62 -7.57
N GLU A 119 -2.54 14.95 -7.11
CA GLU A 119 -3.01 13.71 -7.69
C GLU A 119 -4.44 13.89 -8.22
N ASP A 120 -4.71 13.39 -9.41
CA ASP A 120 -6.07 13.44 -10.00
C ASP A 120 -7.04 12.65 -9.09
N LEU A 121 -8.11 13.32 -8.61
CA LEU A 121 -9.11 12.65 -7.78
C LEU A 121 -9.90 11.61 -8.57
N ARG A 122 -10.00 11.78 -9.91
CA ARG A 122 -10.54 10.75 -10.78
C ARG A 122 -9.59 9.55 -10.83
N LYS A 123 -10.14 8.36 -10.58
CA LYS A 123 -9.38 7.11 -10.69
C LYS A 123 -8.90 6.91 -12.13
N ARG A 124 -7.68 6.37 -12.29
CA ARG A 124 -7.10 5.98 -13.57
C ARG A 124 -6.66 4.52 -13.53
N GLY A 125 -6.55 3.90 -14.70
CA GLY A 125 -6.10 2.52 -14.86
C GLY A 125 -7.24 1.52 -14.87
N THR A 126 -7.00 0.31 -14.37
CA THR A 126 -8.01 -0.76 -14.37
C THR A 126 -9.17 -0.47 -13.42
N HIS A 127 -10.38 -0.89 -13.80
CA HIS A 127 -11.60 -0.67 -13.02
C HIS A 127 -11.84 0.80 -12.68
N ASP A 128 -11.70 1.69 -13.67
CA ASP A 128 -11.86 3.13 -13.52
C ASP A 128 -13.18 3.67 -14.12
N GLU A 129 -14.07 2.79 -14.61
CA GLU A 129 -15.37 3.15 -15.15
C GLU A 129 -16.48 2.99 -14.11
N ARG A 130 -17.57 3.76 -14.30
CA ARG A 130 -18.74 3.70 -13.42
C ARG A 130 -19.33 2.29 -13.31
N THR A 131 -19.32 1.53 -14.40
CA THR A 131 -19.78 0.14 -14.44
C THR A 131 -19.03 -0.78 -13.47
N ASP A 132 -17.74 -0.52 -13.27
CA ASP A 132 -16.92 -1.30 -12.36
C ASP A 132 -17.17 -0.94 -10.89
N ARG A 133 -17.42 0.35 -10.62
CA ARG A 133 -17.53 0.91 -9.27
C ARG A 133 -18.64 1.98 -9.19
N PRO A 134 -19.91 1.62 -9.29
CA PRO A 134 -21.01 2.58 -9.38
C PRO A 134 -21.12 3.52 -8.17
N ASN A 135 -20.74 3.05 -6.97
CA ASN A 135 -20.79 3.86 -5.75
C ASN A 135 -19.69 4.94 -5.68
N LEU A 136 -18.71 4.90 -6.58
CA LEU A 136 -17.66 5.91 -6.70
C LEU A 136 -17.93 6.91 -7.84
N PHE A 137 -19.11 6.89 -8.40
CA PHE A 137 -19.61 7.90 -9.33
C PHE A 137 -20.65 8.76 -8.61
N TYR A 138 -20.32 10.00 -8.33
CA TYR A 138 -21.18 11.00 -7.71
C TYR A 138 -20.67 12.39 -8.09
N PRO A 139 -21.53 13.43 -8.09
CA PRO A 139 -21.11 14.77 -8.42
C PRO A 139 -20.45 15.49 -7.25
N PHE A 140 -19.58 16.43 -7.57
CA PHE A 140 -19.25 17.55 -6.72
C PHE A 140 -19.90 18.81 -7.27
N PHE A 141 -20.33 19.71 -6.41
CA PHE A 141 -20.82 21.02 -6.76
C PHE A 141 -19.79 22.07 -6.31
N PHE A 142 -19.33 22.88 -7.24
CA PHE A 142 -18.31 23.89 -6.99
C PHE A 142 -18.83 25.27 -7.35
N ASN A 143 -18.75 26.20 -6.40
CA ASN A 143 -19.04 27.61 -6.63
C ASN A 143 -17.74 28.37 -6.90
N GLN A 144 -17.61 28.95 -8.09
CA GLN A 144 -16.40 29.68 -8.50
C GLN A 144 -16.21 31.01 -7.77
N GLU A 145 -17.30 31.65 -7.33
CA GLU A 145 -17.23 32.98 -6.69
C GLU A 145 -16.81 32.84 -5.22
N THR A 146 -17.37 31.83 -4.51
CA THR A 146 -17.09 31.63 -3.08
C THR A 146 -15.97 30.63 -2.83
N GLY A 147 -15.59 29.80 -3.81
CA GLY A 147 -14.66 28.69 -3.65
C GLY A 147 -15.27 27.47 -2.92
N GLU A 148 -16.57 27.50 -2.63
CA GLU A 148 -17.24 26.42 -1.90
C GLU A 148 -17.30 25.14 -2.76
N LEU A 149 -17.00 24.00 -2.12
CA LEU A 149 -17.08 22.66 -2.71
C LEU A 149 -18.03 21.79 -1.86
N ILE A 150 -19.02 21.20 -2.51
CA ILE A 150 -20.01 20.31 -1.87
C ILE A 150 -19.91 18.93 -2.50
N VAL A 151 -19.94 17.87 -1.69
CA VAL A 151 -20.07 16.49 -2.14
C VAL A 151 -21.56 16.19 -2.31
N GLY A 152 -22.01 15.98 -3.54
CA GLY A 152 -23.43 15.79 -3.83
C GLY A 152 -23.83 14.33 -4.05
N GLY A 153 -25.14 14.08 -4.04
CA GLY A 153 -25.76 12.82 -4.46
C GLY A 153 -26.01 12.77 -5.96
N ASN A 154 -26.12 11.57 -6.53
CA ASN A 154 -26.33 11.39 -7.99
C ASN A 154 -27.62 12.04 -8.48
N ASP A 155 -28.68 11.98 -7.67
CA ASP A 155 -30.02 12.49 -8.02
C ASP A 155 -30.23 13.94 -7.57
N GLU A 156 -29.22 14.54 -6.92
CA GLU A 156 -29.30 15.95 -6.50
C GLU A 156 -29.19 16.88 -7.69
N LYS A 157 -30.05 17.91 -7.68
CA LYS A 157 -29.95 19.02 -8.63
C LYS A 157 -28.77 19.90 -8.26
N THR A 158 -28.09 20.41 -9.28
CA THR A 158 -27.04 21.40 -9.08
C THR A 158 -27.62 22.66 -8.43
N PRO A 159 -27.10 23.11 -7.27
CA PRO A 159 -27.54 24.34 -6.66
C PRO A 159 -27.26 25.56 -7.54
N ASP A 160 -28.04 26.62 -7.37
CA ASP A 160 -27.85 27.86 -8.14
C ASP A 160 -26.46 28.46 -7.85
N GLY A 161 -25.76 28.87 -8.91
CA GLY A 161 -24.39 29.40 -8.81
C GLY A 161 -23.29 28.35 -8.69
N PHE A 162 -23.64 27.06 -8.72
CA PHE A 162 -22.65 25.98 -8.65
C PHE A 162 -22.48 25.29 -10.02
N ILE A 163 -21.26 24.76 -10.21
CA ILE A 163 -20.90 23.91 -11.36
C ILE A 163 -20.90 22.47 -10.90
N ARG A 164 -21.55 21.58 -11.64
CA ARG A 164 -21.53 20.13 -11.44
C ARG A 164 -20.26 19.54 -12.03
N ILE A 165 -19.47 18.86 -11.22
CA ILE A 165 -18.23 18.19 -11.63
C ILE A 165 -18.39 16.69 -11.40
N GLU A 166 -18.25 15.91 -12.47
CA GLU A 166 -18.33 14.45 -12.43
C GLU A 166 -17.02 13.81 -12.90
N PRO A 167 -16.72 12.56 -12.51
CA PRO A 167 -15.48 11.89 -12.86
C PRO A 167 -15.50 11.35 -14.30
N MET A 168 -15.63 12.22 -15.28
CA MET A 168 -15.67 11.84 -16.67
C MET A 168 -14.32 11.35 -17.18
N LYS A 169 -14.25 10.15 -17.75
CA LYS A 169 -13.06 9.58 -18.40
C LYS A 169 -12.85 10.20 -19.77
N SER A 170 -13.93 10.34 -20.54
CA SER A 170 -14.01 11.07 -21.80
C SER A 170 -15.37 11.72 -21.92
N LYS A 171 -15.64 12.39 -23.05
CA LYS A 171 -16.93 13.07 -23.29
C LYS A 171 -18.14 12.18 -23.04
N ASP A 172 -18.05 10.89 -23.40
CA ASP A 172 -19.17 9.94 -23.36
C ASP A 172 -18.93 8.77 -22.39
N VAL A 173 -17.81 8.75 -21.65
CA VAL A 173 -17.48 7.65 -20.75
C VAL A 173 -17.38 8.16 -19.31
N GLN A 174 -18.26 7.63 -18.47
CA GLN A 174 -18.29 7.92 -17.03
C GLN A 174 -17.21 7.12 -16.31
N GLY A 175 -16.35 7.84 -15.63
CA GLY A 175 -15.31 7.25 -14.78
C GLY A 175 -15.75 7.10 -13.32
N THR A 176 -14.79 7.04 -12.40
CA THR A 176 -15.03 6.98 -10.97
C THR A 176 -14.04 7.86 -10.21
N TRP A 177 -14.43 8.30 -9.02
CA TRP A 177 -13.50 8.91 -8.08
C TRP A 177 -12.62 7.86 -7.40
N ARG A 178 -11.51 8.30 -6.82
CA ARG A 178 -10.65 7.47 -5.95
C ARG A 178 -11.25 7.31 -4.56
N TRP A 179 -12.01 8.27 -4.10
CA TRP A 179 -12.62 8.34 -2.78
C TRP A 179 -14.11 8.10 -2.83
N GLY A 180 -14.65 7.44 -1.80
CA GLY A 180 -16.09 7.41 -1.53
C GLY A 180 -16.58 8.73 -0.95
N GLN A 181 -17.89 8.96 -0.95
CA GLN A 181 -18.50 10.19 -0.46
C GLN A 181 -18.12 10.54 0.97
N ASP A 182 -18.08 9.53 1.87
CA ASP A 182 -17.71 9.75 3.29
C ASP A 182 -16.27 10.27 3.40
N THR A 183 -15.33 9.65 2.69
CA THR A 183 -13.93 10.09 2.65
C THR A 183 -13.81 11.47 2.04
N ALA A 184 -14.53 11.72 0.93
CA ALA A 184 -14.52 13.02 0.26
C ALA A 184 -15.06 14.14 1.15
N ASN A 185 -16.10 13.87 1.92
CA ASN A 185 -16.63 14.81 2.91
C ASN A 185 -15.65 15.08 4.05
N ALA A 186 -15.05 14.02 4.62
CA ALA A 186 -14.10 14.12 5.71
C ALA A 186 -12.80 14.84 5.31
N GLN A 187 -12.36 14.67 4.06
CA GLN A 187 -11.10 15.21 3.55
C GLN A 187 -11.30 16.31 2.49
N LYS A 188 -12.42 16.98 2.52
CA LYS A 188 -12.79 18.00 1.51
C LYS A 188 -11.77 19.13 1.35
N THR A 189 -11.08 19.50 2.42
CA THR A 189 -10.04 20.54 2.43
C THR A 189 -8.82 20.21 1.56
N TYR A 190 -8.60 18.93 1.26
CA TYR A 190 -7.52 18.48 0.37
C TYR A 190 -7.94 18.44 -1.10
N ILE A 191 -9.23 18.70 -1.41
CA ILE A 191 -9.75 18.63 -2.78
C ILE A 191 -9.78 20.03 -3.38
N HIS A 192 -9.06 20.21 -4.49
CA HIS A 192 -8.91 21.49 -5.17
C HIS A 192 -9.46 21.42 -6.60
N PRO A 193 -10.55 22.15 -6.90
CA PRO A 193 -11.07 22.27 -8.25
C PRO A 193 -10.11 23.07 -9.15
N ARG A 194 -9.90 22.59 -10.37
CA ARG A 194 -9.13 23.30 -11.39
C ARG A 194 -9.77 23.17 -12.77
N TYR A 195 -9.88 24.30 -13.48
CA TYR A 195 -10.31 24.29 -14.85
C TYR A 195 -9.20 23.76 -15.77
N MET A 196 -9.56 22.84 -16.65
CA MET A 196 -8.67 22.18 -17.61
C MET A 196 -8.97 22.73 -19.02
N PRO A 197 -8.23 23.76 -19.53
CA PRO A 197 -8.55 24.39 -20.80
C PRO A 197 -8.58 23.44 -21.98
N ASN A 198 -7.65 22.48 -22.03
CA ASN A 198 -7.55 21.51 -23.12
C ASN A 198 -8.74 20.56 -23.19
N LYS A 199 -9.48 20.40 -22.09
CA LYS A 199 -10.67 19.53 -21.99
C LYS A 199 -11.96 20.33 -21.87
N GLN A 200 -11.84 21.64 -21.72
CA GLN A 200 -12.96 22.57 -21.47
C GLN A 200 -13.87 22.13 -20.32
N GLN A 201 -13.26 21.60 -19.26
CA GLN A 201 -13.98 21.09 -18.09
C GLN A 201 -13.24 21.34 -16.79
N TRP A 202 -13.99 21.35 -15.68
CA TRP A 202 -13.43 21.34 -14.35
C TRP A 202 -13.00 19.92 -13.97
N SER A 203 -11.90 19.81 -13.25
CA SER A 203 -11.36 18.56 -12.67
C SER A 203 -10.98 18.79 -11.23
N LEU A 204 -11.03 17.73 -10.43
CA LEU A 204 -10.69 17.77 -9.03
C LEU A 204 -9.35 17.09 -8.79
N PHE A 205 -8.52 17.72 -7.98
CA PHE A 205 -7.20 17.24 -7.60
C PHE A 205 -7.12 17.15 -6.08
N GLU A 206 -6.50 16.09 -5.60
CA GLU A 206 -6.08 15.96 -4.22
C GLU A 206 -4.71 16.61 -4.05
N TRP A 207 -4.56 17.46 -3.04
CA TRP A 207 -3.26 17.91 -2.57
C TRP A 207 -2.79 16.98 -1.46
N GLU A 208 -1.83 16.12 -1.78
CA GLU A 208 -1.18 15.25 -0.82
C GLU A 208 0.05 15.95 -0.27
N TYR A 209 0.11 16.18 1.04
CA TYR A 209 1.20 16.88 1.70
C TYR A 209 2.33 15.94 2.10
N LEU A 210 3.58 16.40 1.93
CA LEU A 210 4.77 15.60 2.25
C LEU A 210 4.91 15.35 3.76
N ASP A 211 4.60 16.35 4.58
CA ASP A 211 4.68 16.30 6.04
C ASP A 211 3.59 15.44 6.70
N GLU A 212 2.51 15.15 5.99
CA GLU A 212 1.46 14.21 6.41
C GLU A 212 1.69 12.80 5.90
N ARG A 213 2.68 12.62 5.04
CA ARG A 213 3.03 11.30 4.53
C ARG A 213 3.70 10.48 5.62
N GLY A 214 3.06 9.39 6.02
CA GLY A 214 3.68 8.42 6.91
C GLY A 214 4.96 7.80 6.31
N ALA A 215 5.78 7.22 7.18
CA ALA A 215 6.96 6.48 6.79
C ALA A 215 6.63 5.36 5.79
N ALA A 216 7.50 5.11 4.82
CA ALA A 216 7.32 4.06 3.83
C ALA A 216 7.42 2.68 4.51
N LYS A 217 6.40 1.84 4.33
CA LYS A 217 6.45 0.46 4.84
C LYS A 217 7.51 -0.34 4.10
N PRO A 218 8.26 -1.23 4.80
CA PRO A 218 9.14 -2.18 4.15
C PRO A 218 8.33 -3.08 3.19
N THR A 219 8.94 -3.41 2.06
CA THR A 219 8.34 -4.31 1.07
C THR A 219 8.75 -5.76 1.33
N THR A 220 8.07 -6.71 0.69
CA THR A 220 8.39 -8.14 0.77
C THR A 220 9.45 -8.59 -0.24
N LEU A 221 9.99 -7.68 -1.04
CA LEU A 221 11.11 -7.93 -1.93
C LEU A 221 12.30 -7.06 -1.51
N TRP A 222 13.39 -7.71 -1.08
CA TRP A 222 14.63 -7.07 -0.69
C TRP A 222 15.71 -7.36 -1.73
N ASP A 223 16.13 -6.33 -2.44
CA ASP A 223 17.22 -6.36 -3.42
C ASP A 223 18.29 -5.36 -2.96
N PHE A 224 19.36 -5.89 -2.38
CA PHE A 224 20.49 -5.10 -1.88
C PHE A 224 21.51 -4.88 -3.02
N LYS A 225 21.19 -4.00 -3.94
CA LYS A 225 22.12 -3.53 -4.97
C LYS A 225 22.90 -2.33 -4.52
#